data_3731385bcb77e74858bff843edc38995
#
_entry.id   3731385bcb77e74858bff843edc38995
#
_cell.length_a   1.000
_cell.length_b   1.000
_cell.length_c   1.000
_cell.angle_alpha   90.00
_cell.angle_beta   90.00
_cell.angle_gamma   90.00
#
_symmetry.space_group_name_H-M   'P 1'
#
loop_
_entity.id
_entity.type
_entity.pdbx_description
1 polymer ?
#
loop_
_entity_poly.entity_id
_entity_poly.type
_entity_poly.pdbx_seq_one_letter_code
_entity_poly.pdbx_strand_id
1 'polypeptide(L)'
;YRTRREELESFVKLLNKLKVSDKKTFSLNNSYAKELHELSEKCIPTGFKKAEFLLKNYNLAEKLGFKKDFLDSKECLNIFSGNSLLKNSQPIAQGYSGHQFGHFNPQLGDGRAILLGEINDMDMQLKGIGQTPYSRRGDGKSALGPVLREYVISEFMYAVKIPTTRSLFALKTNENVIRETELPGGVLTRIAKSHIRIGTFEYARTKSNKILKTLADYSINRHYPELNKTDNKYLSFFAAVCDKQASLVAKWMSLGFVHGVMNTDNMTISGETIDYGPCAYMDSYNPNTVFSSIDENGRYAYQNQPAILVWNLAKFAESILPLIDENEEKSIKHLTEVLQLVMPSYQEYFYKEFCQKLGLKSVNNKNMKLIEDYLKILNLESIDFTLSFRDLSKIINERLNLNDSIFAKSKNFNSWYLKWKKEINLNEISDEMDLNNPCYIPRNHLIESALSKAIEGDMSEINFMINLFENPYIQKNISRKYLMPSNSEEHYVTFCGT
;
A
#
# COMPACT_ATOMS: atom_id res chain seq x y z
N TYR A 1 22.50 -2.24 30.98
CA TYR A 1 22.78 -3.02 29.76
C TYR A 1 22.52 -4.51 30.08
N ARG A 2 21.37 -5.04 29.61
CA ARG A 2 21.14 -6.51 29.65
C ARG A 2 22.07 -7.18 28.65
N THR A 3 22.71 -8.26 29.07
CA THR A 3 23.54 -9.03 28.17
C THR A 3 22.67 -9.79 27.16
N ARG A 4 23.12 -9.99 25.94
CA ARG A 4 22.43 -10.74 24.86
C ARG A 4 21.93 -12.13 25.33
N ARG A 5 22.57 -12.68 26.37
CA ARG A 5 22.19 -13.93 27.01
C ARG A 5 20.93 -13.79 27.88
N GLU A 6 20.79 -12.70 28.65
CA GLU A 6 19.60 -12.45 29.46
C GLU A 6 18.36 -12.16 28.60
N GLU A 7 18.56 -11.51 27.46
CA GLU A 7 17.50 -11.29 26.47
C GLU A 7 17.04 -12.60 25.84
N LEU A 8 17.99 -13.51 25.52
CA LEU A 8 17.68 -14.83 24.98
C LEU A 8 16.95 -15.70 26.01
N GLU A 9 17.38 -15.68 27.26
CA GLU A 9 16.74 -16.42 28.36
C GLU A 9 15.32 -15.87 28.66
N SER A 10 15.13 -14.55 28.58
CA SER A 10 13.81 -13.94 28.70
C SER A 10 12.89 -14.32 27.55
N PHE A 11 13.42 -14.36 26.33
CA PHE A 11 12.69 -14.79 25.13
C PHE A 11 12.26 -16.27 25.23
N VAL A 12 13.15 -17.15 25.65
CA VAL A 12 12.86 -18.57 25.85
C VAL A 12 11.81 -18.78 26.95
N LYS A 13 11.86 -18.03 28.06
CA LYS A 13 10.84 -18.06 29.11
C LYS A 13 9.47 -17.61 28.63
N LEU A 14 9.43 -16.60 27.76
CA LEU A 14 8.20 -16.12 27.13
C LEU A 14 7.63 -17.15 26.14
N LEU A 15 8.49 -17.75 25.30
CA LEU A 15 8.11 -18.83 24.36
C LEU A 15 7.47 -20.02 25.11
N ASN A 16 8.05 -20.41 26.25
CA ASN A 16 7.54 -21.52 27.06
C ASN A 16 6.21 -21.23 27.75
N LYS A 17 5.82 -19.95 27.86
CA LYS A 17 4.51 -19.53 28.39
C LYS A 17 3.41 -19.49 27.34
N LEU A 18 3.77 -19.37 26.06
CA LEU A 18 2.82 -19.36 24.96
C LEU A 18 2.42 -20.78 24.59
N LYS A 19 1.10 -21.02 24.46
CA LYS A 19 0.61 -22.29 23.92
C LYS A 19 0.97 -22.39 22.45
N VAL A 20 1.76 -23.39 22.08
CA VAL A 20 2.03 -23.74 20.68
C VAL A 20 0.87 -24.61 20.20
N SER A 21 0.31 -24.28 19.04
CA SER A 21 -0.71 -25.13 18.41
C SER A 21 -0.09 -26.40 17.88
N ASP A 22 -0.55 -27.56 18.37
CA ASP A 22 -0.08 -28.89 17.94
C ASP A 22 -0.79 -29.41 16.66
N LYS A 23 -1.84 -28.71 16.19
CA LYS A 23 -2.56 -29.12 14.99
C LYS A 23 -1.80 -28.69 13.74
N LYS A 24 -1.53 -29.63 12.83
CA LYS A 24 -0.99 -29.36 11.48
C LYS A 24 -2.05 -28.70 10.61
N THR A 25 -2.41 -27.45 10.89
CA THR A 25 -3.35 -26.69 10.06
C THR A 25 -2.65 -26.05 8.86
N PHE A 26 -1.45 -25.53 9.06
CA PHE A 26 -0.51 -25.04 8.05
C PHE A 26 0.88 -24.88 8.69
N SER A 27 1.93 -24.81 7.89
CA SER A 27 3.28 -24.54 8.37
C SER A 27 3.80 -23.24 7.80
N LEU A 28 4.53 -22.48 8.61
CA LEU A 28 5.24 -21.30 8.16
C LEU A 28 6.67 -21.63 7.76
N ASN A 29 7.15 -21.00 6.71
CA ASN A 29 8.56 -20.84 6.46
C ASN A 29 9.06 -19.61 7.24
N ASN A 30 10.36 -19.55 7.50
CA ASN A 30 10.99 -18.46 8.27
C ASN A 30 12.31 -18.07 7.59
N SER A 31 12.27 -17.88 6.27
CA SER A 31 13.48 -17.59 5.50
C SER A 31 14.12 -16.29 5.93
N TYR A 32 13.31 -15.23 6.12
CA TYR A 32 13.81 -13.94 6.60
C TYR A 32 14.50 -14.07 7.96
N ALA A 33 13.84 -14.72 8.93
CA ALA A 33 14.40 -14.88 10.28
C ALA A 33 15.71 -15.67 10.30
N LYS A 34 15.88 -16.58 9.35
CA LYS A 34 17.10 -17.43 9.24
C LYS A 34 18.22 -16.73 8.49
N GLU A 35 17.93 -16.17 7.32
CA GLU A 35 18.93 -15.65 6.40
C GLU A 35 19.29 -14.19 6.68
N LEU A 36 18.33 -13.40 7.22
CA LEU A 36 18.47 -11.99 7.49
C LEU A 36 18.36 -11.64 8.99
N HIS A 37 18.82 -12.57 9.85
CA HIS A 37 18.74 -12.41 11.31
C HIS A 37 19.46 -11.17 11.84
N GLU A 38 20.45 -10.63 11.12
CA GLU A 38 21.16 -9.40 11.46
C GLU A 38 20.35 -8.12 11.18
N LEU A 39 19.24 -8.26 10.44
CA LEU A 39 18.30 -7.18 10.11
C LEU A 39 16.97 -7.31 10.85
N SER A 40 16.90 -8.12 11.88
CA SER A 40 15.69 -8.33 12.66
C SER A 40 16.00 -8.69 14.10
N GLU A 41 15.02 -8.47 14.98
CA GLU A 41 15.09 -8.87 16.38
C GLU A 41 13.98 -9.88 16.67
N LYS A 42 14.32 -10.93 17.45
CA LYS A 42 13.32 -11.90 17.92
C LYS A 42 12.31 -11.17 18.81
N CYS A 43 11.04 -11.35 18.52
CA CYS A 43 9.98 -10.65 19.22
C CYS A 43 8.72 -11.52 19.26
N ILE A 44 8.09 -11.59 20.43
CA ILE A 44 6.87 -12.37 20.64
C ILE A 44 5.69 -11.42 20.79
N PRO A 45 4.53 -11.73 20.16
CA PRO A 45 3.32 -10.96 20.36
C PRO A 45 2.93 -10.86 21.84
N THR A 46 2.45 -9.68 22.26
CA THR A 46 1.99 -9.48 23.63
C THR A 46 0.74 -10.31 23.95
N GLY A 47 -0.14 -10.47 22.96
CA GLY A 47 -1.41 -11.20 23.08
C GLY A 47 -2.54 -10.39 23.73
N PHE A 48 -3.75 -10.57 23.18
CA PHE A 48 -4.97 -9.91 23.66
C PHE A 48 -6.05 -10.94 23.98
N LYS A 49 -6.27 -11.22 25.27
CA LYS A 49 -7.15 -12.30 25.74
C LYS A 49 -8.61 -12.13 25.38
N LYS A 50 -9.07 -10.88 25.24
CA LYS A 50 -10.48 -10.53 24.96
C LYS A 50 -10.70 -10.14 23.50
N ALA A 51 -9.73 -10.40 22.62
CA ALA A 51 -9.85 -10.02 21.20
C ALA A 51 -10.99 -10.78 20.52
N GLU A 52 -11.54 -10.14 19.49
CA GLU A 52 -12.56 -10.70 18.62
C GLU A 52 -12.32 -10.31 17.16
N PHE A 53 -12.67 -11.17 16.22
CA PHE A 53 -12.65 -10.86 14.81
C PHE A 53 -13.77 -9.88 14.45
N LEU A 54 -13.40 -8.79 13.76
CA LEU A 54 -14.37 -7.91 13.11
C LEU A 54 -14.47 -8.20 11.61
N LEU A 55 -13.34 -8.50 10.98
CA LEU A 55 -13.26 -8.79 9.54
C LEU A 55 -12.40 -10.02 9.29
N LYS A 56 -12.87 -10.88 8.37
CA LYS A 56 -12.15 -12.04 7.87
C LYS A 56 -12.20 -12.05 6.34
N ASN A 57 -11.04 -12.08 5.70
CA ASN A 57 -10.94 -12.18 4.25
C ASN A 57 -10.93 -13.65 3.82
N TYR A 58 -12.09 -14.23 3.67
CA TYR A 58 -12.24 -15.65 3.31
C TYR A 58 -11.60 -15.99 1.96
N ASN A 59 -11.72 -15.10 0.97
CA ASN A 59 -11.13 -15.31 -0.37
C ASN A 59 -9.59 -15.34 -0.31
N LEU A 60 -8.98 -14.47 0.48
CA LEU A 60 -7.53 -14.47 0.69
C LEU A 60 -7.11 -15.69 1.51
N ALA A 61 -7.86 -16.02 2.56
CA ALA A 61 -7.59 -17.18 3.41
C ALA A 61 -7.58 -18.49 2.60
N GLU A 62 -8.56 -18.69 1.71
CA GLU A 62 -8.63 -19.84 0.82
C GLU A 62 -7.41 -19.92 -0.11
N LYS A 63 -7.02 -18.79 -0.72
CA LYS A 63 -5.81 -18.71 -1.56
C LYS A 63 -4.52 -19.05 -0.80
N LEU A 64 -4.48 -18.76 0.49
CA LEU A 64 -3.36 -19.11 1.38
C LEU A 64 -3.44 -20.55 1.89
N GLY A 65 -4.50 -21.29 1.57
CA GLY A 65 -4.69 -22.68 1.95
C GLY A 65 -5.31 -22.91 3.33
N PHE A 66 -5.92 -21.86 3.93
CA PHE A 66 -6.65 -22.03 5.19
C PHE A 66 -7.98 -22.75 4.99
N LYS A 67 -8.26 -23.72 5.87
CA LYS A 67 -9.55 -24.40 5.89
C LYS A 67 -10.59 -23.56 6.62
N LYS A 68 -11.85 -23.60 6.17
CA LYS A 68 -12.95 -22.84 6.76
C LYS A 68 -13.13 -23.15 8.25
N ASP A 69 -13.10 -24.43 8.64
CA ASP A 69 -13.22 -24.85 10.04
C ASP A 69 -12.13 -24.26 10.94
N PHE A 70 -10.92 -24.06 10.41
CA PHE A 70 -9.87 -23.36 11.13
C PHE A 70 -10.19 -21.89 11.33
N LEU A 71 -10.68 -21.21 10.28
CA LEU A 71 -10.99 -19.76 10.34
C LEU A 71 -12.06 -19.42 11.39
N ASP A 72 -12.93 -20.36 11.73
CA ASP A 72 -13.98 -20.19 12.74
C ASP A 72 -13.61 -20.78 14.11
N SER A 73 -12.40 -21.30 14.23
CA SER A 73 -11.92 -21.91 15.46
C SER A 73 -11.37 -20.90 16.48
N LYS A 74 -11.44 -21.26 17.75
CA LYS A 74 -10.79 -20.53 18.86
C LYS A 74 -9.25 -20.50 18.69
N GLU A 75 -8.69 -21.51 18.03
CA GLU A 75 -7.27 -21.61 17.74
C GLU A 75 -6.84 -20.48 16.79
N CYS A 76 -7.61 -20.24 15.71
CA CYS A 76 -7.37 -19.14 14.79
C CYS A 76 -7.37 -17.79 15.51
N LEU A 77 -8.40 -17.54 16.35
CA LEU A 77 -8.45 -16.32 17.14
C LEU A 77 -7.23 -16.17 18.06
N ASN A 78 -6.84 -17.22 18.76
CA ASN A 78 -5.70 -17.16 19.67
C ASN A 78 -4.38 -16.85 18.94
N ILE A 79 -4.18 -17.42 17.75
CA ILE A 79 -2.97 -17.15 16.95
C ILE A 79 -2.94 -15.68 16.50
N PHE A 80 -4.00 -15.21 15.87
CA PHE A 80 -4.02 -13.88 15.24
C PHE A 80 -4.27 -12.74 16.24
N SER A 81 -4.66 -13.07 17.48
CA SER A 81 -4.63 -12.14 18.62
C SER A 81 -3.33 -12.19 19.43
N GLY A 82 -2.35 -13.00 19.01
CA GLY A 82 -1.04 -13.12 19.66
C GLY A 82 -1.02 -13.94 20.95
N ASN A 83 -2.11 -14.64 21.30
CA ASN A 83 -2.19 -15.47 22.51
C ASN A 83 -1.54 -16.84 22.36
N SER A 84 -1.31 -17.30 21.13
CA SER A 84 -0.57 -18.51 20.81
C SER A 84 0.25 -18.33 19.54
N LEU A 85 1.24 -19.20 19.35
CA LEU A 85 2.04 -19.21 18.15
C LEU A 85 1.73 -20.45 17.31
N LEU A 86 1.88 -20.29 15.99
CA LEU A 86 1.91 -21.42 15.08
C LEU A 86 3.14 -22.29 15.32
N LYS A 87 2.98 -23.59 15.14
CA LYS A 87 4.11 -24.53 15.15
C LYS A 87 5.14 -24.09 14.13
N ASN A 88 6.40 -24.03 14.53
CA ASN A 88 7.55 -23.59 13.74
C ASN A 88 7.57 -22.09 13.39
N SER A 89 6.72 -21.24 13.94
CA SER A 89 6.86 -19.79 13.82
C SER A 89 8.14 -19.33 14.53
N GLN A 90 8.88 -18.43 13.87
CA GLN A 90 10.02 -17.71 14.44
C GLN A 90 9.73 -16.20 14.37
N PRO A 91 8.86 -15.70 15.27
CA PRO A 91 8.39 -14.32 15.16
C PRO A 91 9.52 -13.32 15.38
N ILE A 92 9.58 -12.33 14.51
CA ILE A 92 10.59 -11.27 14.51
C ILE A 92 9.96 -9.90 14.26
N ALA A 93 10.61 -8.85 14.75
CA ALA A 93 10.42 -7.49 14.29
C ALA A 93 11.54 -7.14 13.31
N GLN A 94 11.19 -6.61 12.14
CA GLN A 94 12.16 -6.27 11.10
C GLN A 94 12.74 -4.88 11.35
N GLY A 95 14.08 -4.77 11.17
CA GLY A 95 14.80 -3.49 11.24
C GLY A 95 14.87 -2.84 9.87
N TYR A 96 14.71 -1.53 9.83
CA TYR A 96 14.96 -0.69 8.67
C TYR A 96 15.30 0.73 9.10
N SER A 97 15.93 1.46 8.21
CA SER A 97 16.11 2.92 8.28
C SER A 97 15.04 3.60 7.44
N GLY A 98 15.12 4.90 7.30
CA GLY A 98 14.29 5.60 6.34
C GLY A 98 14.59 7.09 6.26
N HIS A 99 14.41 7.65 5.06
CA HIS A 99 14.34 9.08 4.87
C HIS A 99 12.88 9.52 5.03
N GLN A 100 12.56 10.08 6.18
CA GLN A 100 11.23 10.60 6.52
C GLN A 100 11.21 12.10 6.26
N PHE A 101 10.34 12.56 5.35
CA PHE A 101 10.30 13.96 4.89
C PHE A 101 11.68 14.48 4.43
N GLY A 102 12.51 13.61 3.86
CA GLY A 102 13.86 13.91 3.40
C GLY A 102 14.95 13.81 4.45
N HIS A 103 14.62 13.58 5.72
CA HIS A 103 15.59 13.44 6.82
C HIS A 103 15.87 11.97 7.13
N PHE A 104 17.15 11.59 7.12
CA PHE A 104 17.57 10.22 7.39
C PHE A 104 17.41 9.86 8.87
N ASN A 105 16.69 8.78 9.12
CA ASN A 105 16.60 8.14 10.42
C ASN A 105 17.28 6.76 10.34
N PRO A 106 18.42 6.55 11.03
CA PRO A 106 19.21 5.33 10.87
C PRO A 106 18.55 4.09 11.47
N GLN A 107 17.58 4.25 12.38
CA GLN A 107 16.93 3.13 13.04
C GLN A 107 15.44 3.43 13.28
N LEU A 108 14.61 2.91 12.40
CA LEU A 108 13.15 2.86 12.51
C LEU A 108 12.74 1.46 12.95
N GLY A 109 12.37 0.60 12.01
CA GLY A 109 11.95 -0.77 12.25
C GLY A 109 10.47 -0.92 12.59
N ASP A 110 10.04 -2.17 12.71
CA ASP A 110 8.66 -2.57 13.01
C ASP A 110 8.33 -2.28 14.48
N GLY A 111 8.02 -1.04 14.81
CA GLY A 111 7.74 -0.59 16.19
C GLY A 111 6.41 -1.11 16.76
N ARG A 112 5.54 -1.70 15.93
CA ARG A 112 4.24 -2.25 16.34
C ARG A 112 3.82 -3.47 15.52
N ALA A 113 4.73 -4.05 14.76
CA ALA A 113 4.43 -5.17 13.89
C ALA A 113 5.41 -6.32 14.12
N ILE A 114 4.93 -7.54 13.96
CA ILE A 114 5.70 -8.77 14.13
C ILE A 114 5.43 -9.68 12.97
N LEU A 115 6.48 -10.05 12.23
CA LEU A 115 6.43 -11.06 11.19
C LEU A 115 6.38 -12.43 11.84
N LEU A 116 5.31 -13.18 11.59
CA LEU A 116 5.13 -14.55 12.11
C LEU A 116 5.91 -15.59 11.30
N GLY A 117 6.18 -15.29 10.04
CA GLY A 117 6.81 -16.14 9.04
C GLY A 117 6.16 -15.98 7.68
N GLU A 118 6.43 -16.90 6.76
CA GLU A 118 5.93 -16.89 5.40
C GLU A 118 5.00 -18.08 5.14
N ILE A 119 3.91 -17.85 4.42
CA ILE A 119 2.97 -18.86 3.93
C ILE A 119 2.84 -18.72 2.40
N ASN A 120 3.10 -19.80 1.66
CA ASN A 120 3.07 -19.78 0.19
C ASN A 120 3.88 -18.59 -0.39
N ASP A 121 5.10 -18.41 0.11
CA ASP A 121 6.02 -17.32 -0.26
C ASP A 121 5.51 -15.91 0.01
N MET A 122 4.46 -15.77 0.82
CA MET A 122 3.94 -14.48 1.29
C MET A 122 4.25 -14.27 2.77
N ASP A 123 4.73 -13.10 3.12
CA ASP A 123 4.91 -12.69 4.52
C ASP A 123 3.56 -12.59 5.23
N MET A 124 3.51 -13.07 6.47
CA MET A 124 2.36 -12.92 7.37
C MET A 124 2.80 -12.13 8.60
N GLN A 125 2.25 -10.93 8.75
CA GLN A 125 2.63 -9.99 9.79
C GLN A 125 1.42 -9.58 10.63
N LEU A 126 1.57 -9.52 11.95
CA LEU A 126 0.60 -8.90 12.87
C LEU A 126 1.01 -7.45 13.14
N LYS A 127 0.11 -6.49 12.89
CA LYS A 127 0.33 -5.06 13.11
C LYS A 127 -0.58 -4.55 14.22
N GLY A 128 -0.02 -3.87 15.21
CA GLY A 128 -0.72 -3.43 16.41
C GLY A 128 -0.66 -4.43 17.57
N ILE A 129 0.29 -5.37 17.55
CA ILE A 129 0.33 -6.54 18.43
C ILE A 129 1.14 -6.35 19.72
N GLY A 130 1.56 -5.13 20.01
CA GLY A 130 2.31 -4.79 21.21
C GLY A 130 3.75 -4.36 20.93
N GLN A 131 4.49 -4.12 22.01
CA GLN A 131 5.85 -3.58 21.93
C GLN A 131 6.81 -4.54 21.25
N THR A 132 7.71 -3.97 20.47
CA THR A 132 8.86 -4.61 19.84
C THR A 132 10.16 -3.89 20.25
N PRO A 133 11.33 -4.45 19.95
CA PRO A 133 12.60 -3.74 20.15
C PRO A 133 12.70 -2.38 19.41
N TYR A 134 11.85 -2.16 18.39
CA TYR A 134 11.80 -0.93 17.61
C TYR A 134 10.71 0.05 18.04
N SER A 135 9.92 -0.25 19.07
CA SER A 135 8.81 0.62 19.53
C SER A 135 9.29 1.94 20.13
N ARG A 136 10.58 2.10 20.41
CA ARG A 136 11.12 3.25 21.11
C ARG A 136 10.42 3.48 22.45
N ARG A 137 9.63 4.56 22.59
CA ARG A 137 8.80 4.85 23.77
C ARG A 137 7.32 4.51 23.56
N GLY A 138 6.96 3.96 22.39
CA GLY A 138 5.57 3.61 22.05
C GLY A 138 5.11 2.32 22.70
N ASP A 139 3.80 2.13 22.77
CA ASP A 139 3.14 0.95 23.33
C ASP A 139 3.07 -0.23 22.32
N GLY A 140 3.42 0.00 21.06
CA GLY A 140 3.36 -1.00 19.98
C GLY A 140 1.95 -1.43 19.61
N LYS A 141 0.92 -0.73 20.08
CA LYS A 141 -0.48 -1.00 19.79
C LYS A 141 -0.98 -0.13 18.65
N SER A 142 -2.10 -0.51 18.06
CA SER A 142 -2.80 0.28 17.04
C SER A 142 -4.22 0.57 17.48
N ALA A 143 -4.72 1.77 17.17
CA ALA A 143 -6.13 2.07 17.32
C ALA A 143 -6.94 1.32 16.25
N LEU A 144 -8.21 1.02 16.54
CA LEU A 144 -9.10 0.24 15.67
C LEU A 144 -9.39 0.97 14.34
N GLY A 145 -9.60 2.29 14.38
CA GLY A 145 -9.88 3.07 13.18
C GLY A 145 -8.81 2.90 12.08
N PRO A 146 -7.53 3.16 12.36
CA PRO A 146 -6.43 2.89 11.42
C PRO A 146 -6.34 1.43 10.93
N VAL A 147 -6.65 0.45 11.77
CA VAL A 147 -6.67 -0.97 11.38
C VAL A 147 -7.75 -1.24 10.34
N LEU A 148 -8.97 -0.78 10.59
CA LEU A 148 -10.10 -0.93 9.65
C LEU A 148 -9.87 -0.14 8.37
N ARG A 149 -9.29 1.07 8.47
CA ARG A 149 -8.95 1.89 7.31
C ARG A 149 -7.96 1.17 6.39
N GLU A 150 -6.86 0.65 6.92
CA GLU A 150 -5.87 -0.10 6.15
C GLU A 150 -6.50 -1.35 5.51
N TYR A 151 -7.37 -2.06 6.23
CA TYR A 151 -8.09 -3.20 5.68
C TYR A 151 -8.93 -2.83 4.46
N VAL A 152 -9.80 -1.83 4.58
CA VAL A 152 -10.72 -1.42 3.50
C VAL A 152 -9.95 -0.91 2.29
N ILE A 153 -8.95 -0.06 2.51
CA ILE A 153 -8.20 0.57 1.41
C ILE A 153 -7.30 -0.43 0.69
N SER A 154 -6.59 -1.30 1.42
CA SER A 154 -5.73 -2.31 0.80
C SER A 154 -6.53 -3.31 -0.05
N GLU A 155 -7.71 -3.74 0.41
CA GLU A 155 -8.56 -4.65 -0.35
C GLU A 155 -9.23 -3.97 -1.55
N PHE A 156 -9.58 -2.68 -1.44
CA PHE A 156 -9.99 -1.90 -2.60
C PHE A 156 -8.87 -1.78 -3.65
N MET A 157 -7.65 -1.45 -3.24
CA MET A 157 -6.49 -1.37 -4.14
C MET A 157 -6.26 -2.69 -4.88
N TYR A 158 -6.42 -3.81 -4.18
CA TYR A 158 -6.37 -5.13 -4.81
C TYR A 158 -7.49 -5.32 -5.86
N ALA A 159 -8.71 -4.93 -5.53
CA ALA A 159 -9.85 -5.05 -6.44
C ALA A 159 -9.69 -4.22 -7.73
N VAL A 160 -9.05 -3.06 -7.64
CA VAL A 160 -8.69 -2.23 -8.81
C VAL A 160 -7.34 -2.60 -9.44
N LYS A 161 -6.77 -3.76 -9.08
CA LYS A 161 -5.56 -4.34 -9.67
C LYS A 161 -4.30 -3.49 -9.49
N ILE A 162 -4.25 -2.69 -8.43
CA ILE A 162 -3.03 -2.00 -8.01
C ILE A 162 -2.25 -2.92 -7.08
N PRO A 163 -0.95 -3.17 -7.33
CA PRO A 163 -0.12 -3.97 -6.45
C PRO A 163 -0.14 -3.41 -5.02
N THR A 164 -0.47 -4.27 -4.06
CA THR A 164 -0.70 -3.85 -2.67
C THR A 164 -0.47 -4.99 -1.70
N THR A 165 -0.06 -4.68 -0.48
CA THR A 165 -0.21 -5.59 0.65
C THR A 165 -1.69 -5.90 0.87
N ARG A 166 -2.00 -7.06 1.43
CA ARG A 166 -3.37 -7.56 1.63
C ARG A 166 -3.70 -7.63 3.11
N SER A 167 -4.97 -7.54 3.41
CA SER A 167 -5.49 -7.66 4.77
C SER A 167 -6.26 -8.97 4.92
N LEU A 168 -5.78 -9.85 5.82
CA LEU A 168 -6.39 -11.14 6.07
C LEU A 168 -7.45 -11.05 7.17
N PHE A 169 -7.08 -10.46 8.31
CA PHE A 169 -7.96 -10.29 9.46
C PHE A 169 -7.83 -8.88 10.05
N ALA A 170 -8.96 -8.34 10.53
CA ALA A 170 -8.98 -7.22 11.45
C ALA A 170 -9.67 -7.65 12.75
N LEU A 171 -9.00 -7.43 13.88
CA LEU A 171 -9.49 -7.76 15.20
C LEU A 171 -9.66 -6.49 16.04
N LYS A 172 -10.68 -6.48 16.90
CA LYS A 172 -10.78 -5.58 18.04
C LYS A 172 -10.13 -6.25 19.25
N THR A 173 -9.28 -5.54 19.97
CA THR A 173 -8.56 -6.12 21.12
C THR A 173 -9.41 -6.13 22.39
N ASN A 174 -10.48 -5.33 22.46
CA ASN A 174 -11.23 -5.00 23.66
C ASN A 174 -10.36 -4.44 24.82
N GLU A 175 -9.24 -3.83 24.43
CA GLU A 175 -8.40 -2.96 25.24
C GLU A 175 -8.30 -1.61 24.55
N ASN A 176 -8.24 -0.54 25.34
CA ASN A 176 -8.06 0.80 24.79
C ASN A 176 -6.59 1.13 24.61
N VAL A 177 -6.31 2.00 23.65
CA VAL A 177 -4.99 2.60 23.41
C VAL A 177 -5.09 4.10 23.67
N ILE A 178 -4.07 4.64 24.33
CA ILE A 178 -4.00 6.07 24.65
C ILE A 178 -3.23 6.76 23.52
N ARG A 179 -3.88 7.73 22.90
CA ARG A 179 -3.30 8.66 21.91
C ARG A 179 -3.57 10.08 22.40
N GLU A 180 -4.07 10.99 21.58
CA GLU A 180 -4.60 12.28 22.09
C GLU A 180 -5.85 12.05 22.96
N THR A 181 -6.60 11.00 22.64
CA THR A 181 -7.74 10.50 23.40
C THR A 181 -7.63 8.99 23.60
N GLU A 182 -8.48 8.44 24.43
CA GLU A 182 -8.61 7.00 24.62
C GLU A 182 -9.41 6.40 23.46
N LEU A 183 -8.83 5.45 22.73
CA LEU A 183 -9.41 4.83 21.53
C LEU A 183 -9.43 3.30 21.67
N PRO A 184 -10.44 2.60 21.12
CA PRO A 184 -10.42 1.15 21.06
C PRO A 184 -9.22 0.65 20.23
N GLY A 185 -8.58 -0.40 20.73
CA GLY A 185 -7.44 -1.03 20.08
C GLY A 185 -7.83 -2.06 19.03
N GLY A 186 -6.96 -2.25 18.05
CA GLY A 186 -7.12 -3.23 16.99
C GLY A 186 -5.82 -3.89 16.55
N VAL A 187 -5.92 -5.03 15.88
CA VAL A 187 -4.82 -5.76 15.25
C VAL A 187 -5.17 -6.07 13.82
N LEU A 188 -4.24 -5.80 12.90
CA LEU A 188 -4.34 -6.18 11.50
C LEU A 188 -3.41 -7.37 11.23
N THR A 189 -3.94 -8.40 10.56
CA THR A 189 -3.09 -9.42 9.93
C THR A 189 -2.84 -9.03 8.50
N ARG A 190 -1.59 -8.65 8.20
CA ARG A 190 -1.15 -8.18 6.89
C ARG A 190 -0.40 -9.28 6.16
N ILE A 191 -0.71 -9.45 4.88
CA ILE A 191 -0.08 -10.38 3.96
C ILE A 191 0.62 -9.57 2.86
N ALA A 192 1.86 -9.90 2.54
CA ALA A 192 2.64 -9.21 1.52
C ALA A 192 3.58 -10.19 0.81
N LYS A 193 3.98 -9.89 -0.43
CA LYS A 193 5.06 -10.62 -1.09
C LYS A 193 6.35 -10.57 -0.27
N SER A 194 6.64 -9.42 0.31
CA SER A 194 7.56 -9.22 1.44
C SER A 194 7.36 -7.82 2.03
N HIS A 195 7.90 -7.63 3.25
CA HIS A 195 7.96 -6.32 3.90
C HIS A 195 9.33 -5.65 3.71
N ILE A 196 10.16 -6.14 2.78
CA ILE A 196 11.45 -5.53 2.47
C ILE A 196 11.20 -4.20 1.75
N ARG A 197 11.78 -3.14 2.27
CA ARG A 197 11.60 -1.76 1.83
C ARG A 197 12.93 -1.18 1.32
N ILE A 198 12.90 -0.05 0.66
CA ILE A 198 14.13 0.71 0.39
C ILE A 198 14.86 0.96 1.69
N GLY A 199 14.15 1.36 2.75
CA GLY A 199 14.71 1.56 4.08
C GLY A 199 15.40 0.33 4.68
N THR A 200 15.05 -0.89 4.30
CA THR A 200 15.76 -2.10 4.72
C THR A 200 17.18 -2.14 4.13
N PHE A 201 17.34 -1.72 2.87
CA PHE A 201 18.66 -1.59 2.22
C PHE A 201 19.49 -0.47 2.82
N GLU A 202 18.86 0.67 3.14
CA GLU A 202 19.52 1.75 3.85
C GLU A 202 20.07 1.26 5.20
N TYR A 203 19.29 0.48 5.94
CA TYR A 203 19.70 -0.12 7.22
C TYR A 203 20.81 -1.16 7.06
N ALA A 204 20.70 -2.07 6.09
CA ALA A 204 21.72 -3.05 5.79
C ALA A 204 23.06 -2.40 5.43
N ARG A 205 23.02 -1.28 4.68
CA ARG A 205 24.20 -0.47 4.31
C ARG A 205 24.92 0.08 5.53
N THR A 206 24.19 0.48 6.58
CA THR A 206 24.82 0.97 7.83
C THR A 206 25.49 -0.15 8.62
N LYS A 207 25.15 -1.41 8.38
CA LYS A 207 25.73 -2.56 9.08
C LYS A 207 27.05 -3.02 8.43
N SER A 208 26.97 -3.53 7.21
CA SER A 208 28.15 -3.93 6.44
C SER A 208 27.78 -4.27 4.98
N ASN A 209 28.81 -4.25 4.12
CA ASN A 209 28.64 -4.71 2.71
C ASN A 209 28.24 -6.19 2.61
N LYS A 210 28.68 -7.03 3.57
CA LYS A 210 28.30 -8.45 3.62
C LYS A 210 26.80 -8.61 3.87
N ILE A 211 26.26 -7.90 4.86
CA ILE A 211 24.82 -7.94 5.18
C ILE A 211 24.01 -7.38 4.02
N LEU A 212 24.44 -6.24 3.44
CA LEU A 212 23.82 -5.65 2.27
C LEU A 212 23.76 -6.63 1.09
N LYS A 213 24.86 -7.34 0.81
CA LYS A 213 24.92 -8.36 -0.24
C LYS A 213 23.96 -9.52 0.06
N THR A 214 23.93 -10.00 1.30
CA THR A 214 23.01 -11.08 1.72
C THR A 214 21.55 -10.64 1.51
N LEU A 215 21.19 -9.42 1.87
CA LEU A 215 19.85 -8.87 1.64
C LEU A 215 19.52 -8.76 0.15
N ALA A 216 20.47 -8.30 -0.67
CA ALA A 216 20.27 -8.19 -2.12
C ALA A 216 20.08 -9.56 -2.76
N ASP A 217 20.92 -10.55 -2.42
CA ASP A 217 20.82 -11.93 -2.91
C ASP A 217 19.48 -12.57 -2.49
N TYR A 218 19.07 -12.41 -1.22
CA TYR A 218 17.78 -12.86 -0.72
C TYR A 218 16.61 -12.24 -1.50
N SER A 219 16.67 -10.93 -1.71
CA SER A 219 15.63 -10.17 -2.41
C SER A 219 15.51 -10.59 -3.88
N ILE A 220 16.64 -10.79 -4.56
CA ILE A 220 16.69 -11.30 -5.94
C ILE A 220 16.08 -12.69 -6.00
N ASN A 221 16.52 -13.61 -5.14
CA ASN A 221 16.02 -14.99 -5.13
C ASN A 221 14.52 -15.06 -4.89
N ARG A 222 13.99 -14.18 -4.06
CA ARG A 222 12.58 -14.16 -3.68
C ARG A 222 11.66 -13.49 -4.70
N HIS A 223 12.09 -12.38 -5.30
CA HIS A 223 11.23 -11.53 -6.13
C HIS A 223 11.60 -11.49 -7.61
N TYR A 224 12.86 -11.82 -7.93
CA TYR A 224 13.46 -11.65 -9.26
C TYR A 224 14.46 -12.77 -9.59
N PRO A 225 14.09 -14.06 -9.37
CA PRO A 225 15.05 -15.17 -9.47
C PRO A 225 15.70 -15.30 -10.85
N GLU A 226 15.04 -14.82 -11.91
CA GLU A 226 15.55 -14.77 -13.27
C GLU A 226 16.80 -13.91 -13.42
N LEU A 227 16.98 -12.90 -12.57
CA LEU A 227 18.10 -11.96 -12.63
C LEU A 227 19.43 -12.59 -12.17
N ASN A 228 19.40 -13.75 -11.51
CA ASN A 228 20.62 -14.47 -11.17
C ASN A 228 21.45 -14.89 -12.38
N LYS A 229 20.86 -14.86 -13.59
CA LYS A 229 21.51 -15.23 -14.85
C LYS A 229 22.07 -14.03 -15.62
N THR A 230 21.90 -12.81 -15.13
CA THR A 230 22.39 -11.58 -15.77
C THR A 230 23.84 -11.32 -15.37
N ASP A 231 24.59 -10.63 -16.26
CA ASP A 231 26.01 -10.32 -16.04
C ASP A 231 26.24 -9.48 -14.78
N ASN A 232 25.36 -8.48 -14.53
CA ASN A 232 25.34 -7.68 -13.32
C ASN A 232 23.95 -7.76 -12.66
N LYS A 233 23.74 -8.79 -11.85
CA LYS A 233 22.44 -9.06 -11.22
C LYS A 233 21.98 -7.94 -10.28
N TYR A 234 22.89 -7.21 -9.63
CA TYR A 234 22.52 -6.13 -8.72
C TYR A 234 22.07 -4.88 -9.46
N LEU A 235 22.70 -4.54 -10.58
CA LEU A 235 22.25 -3.47 -11.46
C LEU A 235 20.90 -3.83 -12.10
N SER A 236 20.74 -5.08 -12.56
CA SER A 236 19.49 -5.58 -13.11
C SER A 236 18.37 -5.58 -12.06
N PHE A 237 18.68 -5.91 -10.80
CA PHE A 237 17.76 -5.83 -9.69
C PHE A 237 17.30 -4.40 -9.43
N PHE A 238 18.24 -3.45 -9.40
CA PHE A 238 17.92 -2.04 -9.27
C PHE A 238 16.98 -1.57 -10.38
N ALA A 239 17.28 -1.89 -11.63
CA ALA A 239 16.45 -1.54 -12.78
C ALA A 239 15.04 -2.15 -12.68
N ALA A 240 14.92 -3.42 -12.25
CA ALA A 240 13.63 -4.10 -12.09
C ALA A 240 12.77 -3.45 -10.98
N VAL A 241 13.38 -3.06 -9.86
CA VAL A 241 12.68 -2.33 -8.79
C VAL A 241 12.23 -0.96 -9.29
N CYS A 242 13.09 -0.23 -10.00
CA CYS A 242 12.76 1.07 -10.60
C CYS A 242 11.54 0.97 -11.53
N ASP A 243 11.51 -0.01 -12.42
CA ASP A 243 10.41 -0.23 -13.36
C ASP A 243 9.09 -0.55 -12.63
N LYS A 244 9.11 -1.47 -11.67
CA LYS A 244 7.91 -1.79 -10.86
C LYS A 244 7.37 -0.59 -10.09
N GLN A 245 8.24 0.22 -9.51
CA GLN A 245 7.85 1.40 -8.76
C GLN A 245 7.32 2.50 -9.69
N ALA A 246 7.90 2.68 -10.87
CA ALA A 246 7.38 3.60 -11.88
C ALA A 246 5.96 3.23 -12.33
N SER A 247 5.72 1.94 -12.61
CA SER A 247 4.39 1.41 -12.93
C SER A 247 3.41 1.60 -11.77
N LEU A 248 3.83 1.33 -10.52
CA LEU A 248 2.99 1.47 -9.34
C LEU A 248 2.51 2.91 -9.15
N VAL A 249 3.43 3.88 -9.20
CA VAL A 249 3.08 5.30 -9.01
C VAL A 249 2.20 5.80 -10.16
N ALA A 250 2.42 5.37 -11.40
CA ALA A 250 1.53 5.69 -12.52
C ALA A 250 0.09 5.21 -12.28
N LYS A 251 -0.09 4.03 -11.69
CA LYS A 251 -1.41 3.50 -11.30
C LYS A 251 -2.05 4.32 -10.17
N TRP A 252 -1.28 4.75 -9.16
CA TRP A 252 -1.80 5.65 -8.13
C TRP A 252 -2.31 6.96 -8.75
N MET A 253 -1.52 7.55 -9.65
CA MET A 253 -1.91 8.79 -10.35
C MET A 253 -3.18 8.59 -11.16
N SER A 254 -3.34 7.45 -11.85
CA SER A 254 -4.53 7.17 -12.66
C SER A 254 -5.81 6.96 -11.84
N LEU A 255 -5.69 6.68 -10.54
CA LEU A 255 -6.80 6.50 -9.62
C LEU A 255 -7.12 7.75 -8.79
N GLY A 256 -6.30 8.80 -8.87
CA GLY A 256 -6.41 9.97 -7.99
C GLY A 256 -5.99 9.69 -6.55
N PHE A 257 -5.14 8.68 -6.34
CA PHE A 257 -4.65 8.26 -5.04
C PHE A 257 -3.43 9.09 -4.60
N VAL A 258 -3.47 9.56 -3.36
CA VAL A 258 -2.36 10.22 -2.69
C VAL A 258 -1.93 9.35 -1.52
N HIS A 259 -0.71 8.85 -1.53
CA HIS A 259 -0.18 8.01 -0.45
C HIS A 259 -0.01 8.79 0.86
N GLY A 260 0.42 10.03 0.75
CA GLY A 260 0.55 10.98 1.86
C GLY A 260 1.84 10.87 2.65
N VAL A 261 2.56 9.75 2.62
CA VAL A 261 3.86 9.56 3.29
C VAL A 261 4.76 8.63 2.46
N MET A 262 5.30 9.15 1.35
CA MET A 262 6.21 8.41 0.47
C MET A 262 7.66 8.47 0.98
N ASN A 263 7.87 8.05 2.22
CA ASN A 263 9.21 7.87 2.78
C ASN A 263 9.87 6.61 2.19
N THR A 264 11.19 6.48 2.27
CA THR A 264 11.91 5.28 1.81
C THR A 264 11.54 4.03 2.60
N ASP A 265 11.08 4.18 3.84
CA ASP A 265 10.52 3.11 4.68
C ASP A 265 9.08 2.71 4.31
N ASN A 266 8.44 3.44 3.39
CA ASN A 266 7.10 3.14 2.87
C ASN A 266 7.11 2.73 1.38
N MET A 267 8.26 2.34 0.84
CA MET A 267 8.39 1.85 -0.53
C MET A 267 9.02 0.46 -0.54
N THR A 268 8.24 -0.54 -0.96
CA THR A 268 8.68 -1.95 -1.01
C THR A 268 9.46 -2.26 -2.28
N ILE A 269 10.42 -3.17 -2.20
CA ILE A 269 11.13 -3.67 -3.39
C ILE A 269 10.27 -4.60 -4.25
N SER A 270 9.20 -5.16 -3.69
CA SER A 270 8.22 -5.99 -4.41
C SER A 270 7.34 -5.18 -5.37
N GLY A 271 7.28 -3.86 -5.22
CA GLY A 271 6.39 -2.97 -5.96
C GLY A 271 4.94 -2.99 -5.44
N GLU A 272 4.71 -3.42 -4.20
CA GLU A 272 3.41 -3.35 -3.54
C GLU A 272 3.26 -2.05 -2.75
N THR A 273 2.08 -1.44 -2.79
CA THR A 273 1.70 -0.34 -1.90
C THR A 273 1.62 -0.85 -0.47
N ILE A 274 2.18 -0.11 0.48
CA ILE A 274 2.24 -0.48 1.89
C ILE A 274 1.97 0.73 2.79
N ASP A 275 1.50 0.46 4.01
CA ASP A 275 1.30 1.46 5.07
C ASP A 275 0.31 2.57 4.70
N TYR A 276 -0.96 2.18 4.67
CA TYR A 276 -2.11 3.04 4.40
C TYR A 276 -2.48 3.91 5.62
N GLY A 277 -1.59 4.82 5.98
CA GLY A 277 -1.80 5.80 7.06
C GLY A 277 -2.60 7.00 6.57
N PRO A 278 -1.93 8.12 6.21
CA PRO A 278 -2.61 9.35 5.80
C PRO A 278 -3.00 9.39 4.31
N CYS A 279 -3.18 8.23 3.68
CA CYS A 279 -3.56 8.15 2.28
C CYS A 279 -5.02 8.51 2.07
N ALA A 280 -5.35 9.00 0.89
CA ALA A 280 -6.72 9.34 0.50
C ALA A 280 -6.87 9.41 -1.02
N TYR A 281 -8.12 9.50 -1.48
CA TYR A 281 -8.49 9.66 -2.90
C TYR A 281 -9.03 11.06 -3.14
N MET A 282 -8.63 11.68 -4.25
CA MET A 282 -9.19 12.97 -4.66
C MET A 282 -10.67 12.85 -5.01
N ASP A 283 -11.44 13.83 -4.59
CA ASP A 283 -12.73 14.15 -5.18
C ASP A 283 -12.51 15.03 -6.41
N SER A 284 -12.49 16.34 -6.30
CA SER A 284 -12.14 17.23 -7.42
C SER A 284 -10.67 17.11 -7.79
N TYR A 285 -10.38 17.08 -9.10
CA TYR A 285 -9.00 16.99 -9.57
C TYR A 285 -8.23 18.27 -9.25
N ASN A 286 -7.18 18.12 -8.46
CA ASN A 286 -6.25 19.20 -8.15
C ASN A 286 -4.83 18.63 -7.98
N PRO A 287 -3.86 19.00 -8.86
CA PRO A 287 -2.48 18.53 -8.75
C PRO A 287 -1.80 18.84 -7.42
N ASN A 288 -2.22 19.91 -6.74
CA ASN A 288 -1.65 20.36 -5.47
C ASN A 288 -2.26 19.66 -4.24
N THR A 289 -3.13 18.66 -4.42
CA THR A 289 -3.82 18.00 -3.31
C THR A 289 -2.84 17.37 -2.34
N VAL A 290 -2.98 17.72 -1.06
CA VAL A 290 -2.28 17.16 0.09
C VAL A 290 -3.32 16.74 1.12
N PHE A 291 -3.22 15.53 1.65
CA PHE A 291 -4.15 15.05 2.68
C PHE A 291 -3.49 14.89 4.04
N SER A 292 -2.23 14.54 4.09
CA SER A 292 -1.52 14.31 5.36
C SER A 292 -1.39 15.58 6.18
N SER A 293 -1.90 15.57 7.42
CA SER A 293 -1.81 16.70 8.36
C SER A 293 -0.38 17.11 8.71
N ILE A 294 0.57 16.17 8.58
CA ILE A 294 1.99 16.41 8.89
C ILE A 294 2.82 16.86 7.69
N ASP A 295 2.23 16.89 6.50
CA ASP A 295 2.90 17.35 5.26
C ASP A 295 2.62 18.83 5.00
N GLU A 296 3.06 19.70 5.90
CA GLU A 296 2.82 21.14 5.85
C GLU A 296 3.36 21.80 4.57
N ASN A 297 4.42 21.25 3.98
CA ASN A 297 5.07 21.80 2.79
C ASN A 297 4.60 21.16 1.47
N GLY A 298 3.67 20.22 1.53
CA GLY A 298 3.16 19.53 0.34
C GLY A 298 4.21 18.68 -0.37
N ARG A 299 5.20 18.16 0.35
CA ARG A 299 6.23 17.28 -0.21
C ARG A 299 5.63 16.11 -0.96
N TYR A 300 4.57 15.51 -0.40
CA TYR A 300 3.87 14.35 -0.94
C TYR A 300 2.55 14.71 -1.61
N ALA A 301 2.40 15.95 -2.10
CA ALA A 301 1.26 16.35 -2.92
C ALA A 301 1.11 15.41 -4.13
N TYR A 302 -0.11 15.24 -4.62
CA TYR A 302 -0.41 14.35 -5.74
C TYR A 302 0.58 14.51 -6.91
N GLN A 303 0.79 15.74 -7.40
CA GLN A 303 1.71 15.99 -8.53
C GLN A 303 3.18 15.72 -8.21
N ASN A 304 3.57 15.68 -6.94
CA ASN A 304 4.95 15.47 -6.52
C ASN A 304 5.32 13.99 -6.40
N GLN A 305 4.34 13.08 -6.40
CA GLN A 305 4.56 11.64 -6.22
C GLN A 305 5.59 11.06 -7.22
N PRO A 306 5.59 11.41 -8.53
CA PRO A 306 6.61 10.94 -9.46
C PRO A 306 8.03 11.46 -9.16
N ALA A 307 8.15 12.72 -8.74
CA ALA A 307 9.45 13.29 -8.37
C ALA A 307 10.01 12.66 -7.09
N ILE A 308 9.16 12.42 -6.11
CA ILE A 308 9.52 11.72 -4.86
C ILE A 308 9.90 10.26 -5.14
N LEU A 309 9.24 9.60 -6.08
CA LEU A 309 9.65 8.27 -6.55
C LEU A 309 11.11 8.27 -6.99
N VAL A 310 11.50 9.18 -7.89
CA VAL A 310 12.89 9.27 -8.38
C VAL A 310 13.86 9.53 -7.21
N TRP A 311 13.50 10.44 -6.30
CA TRP A 311 14.30 10.74 -5.14
C TRP A 311 14.51 9.51 -4.22
N ASN A 312 13.44 8.76 -3.94
CA ASN A 312 13.52 7.54 -3.13
C ASN A 312 14.36 6.44 -3.80
N LEU A 313 14.24 6.30 -5.13
CA LEU A 313 15.06 5.36 -5.89
C LEU A 313 16.54 5.79 -5.95
N ALA A 314 16.83 7.10 -5.90
CA ALA A 314 18.20 7.58 -5.73
C ALA A 314 18.77 7.14 -4.35
N LYS A 315 17.97 7.18 -3.27
CA LYS A 315 18.40 6.66 -1.96
C LYS A 315 18.61 5.14 -1.97
N PHE A 316 17.80 4.42 -2.74
CA PHE A 316 18.04 2.99 -2.98
C PHE A 316 19.34 2.74 -3.75
N ALA A 317 19.62 3.51 -4.80
CA ALA A 317 20.88 3.45 -5.55
C ALA A 317 22.10 3.70 -4.64
N GLU A 318 22.06 4.75 -3.81
CA GLU A 318 23.10 5.05 -2.82
C GLU A 318 23.35 3.86 -1.88
N SER A 319 22.28 3.17 -1.48
CA SER A 319 22.39 2.03 -0.56
C SER A 319 23.09 0.82 -1.17
N ILE A 320 22.83 0.52 -2.46
CA ILE A 320 23.38 -0.66 -3.14
C ILE A 320 24.65 -0.39 -3.95
N LEU A 321 25.11 0.85 -3.97
CA LEU A 321 26.28 1.30 -4.74
C LEU A 321 27.50 0.37 -4.63
N PRO A 322 27.88 -0.15 -3.43
CA PRO A 322 29.04 -1.04 -3.30
C PRO A 322 28.88 -2.41 -3.95
N LEU A 323 27.67 -2.78 -4.37
CA LEU A 323 27.38 -4.09 -4.98
C LEU A 323 27.49 -4.06 -6.53
N ILE A 324 27.58 -2.86 -7.12
CA ILE A 324 27.46 -2.70 -8.58
C ILE A 324 28.78 -2.96 -9.29
N ASP A 325 29.85 -2.31 -8.85
CA ASP A 325 31.21 -2.45 -9.40
C ASP A 325 32.23 -2.20 -8.29
N GLU A 326 33.44 -2.75 -8.41
CA GLU A 326 34.55 -2.44 -7.48
C GLU A 326 35.01 -0.98 -7.61
N ASN A 327 34.84 -0.38 -8.77
CA ASN A 327 35.11 1.03 -9.02
C ASN A 327 33.84 1.86 -8.75
N GLU A 328 33.91 2.71 -7.73
CA GLU A 328 32.79 3.55 -7.29
C GLU A 328 32.28 4.50 -8.39
N GLU A 329 33.16 5.09 -9.20
CA GLU A 329 32.77 5.99 -10.29
C GLU A 329 31.95 5.23 -11.37
N LYS A 330 32.33 3.98 -11.66
CA LYS A 330 31.53 3.13 -12.57
C LYS A 330 30.19 2.79 -11.96
N SER A 331 30.14 2.46 -10.67
CA SER A 331 28.88 2.20 -9.94
C SER A 331 27.94 3.40 -10.03
N ILE A 332 28.44 4.60 -9.74
CA ILE A 332 27.68 5.86 -9.82
C ILE A 332 27.15 6.05 -11.25
N LYS A 333 28.01 5.88 -12.26
CA LYS A 333 27.63 6.03 -13.66
C LYS A 333 26.47 5.08 -14.03
N HIS A 334 26.62 3.77 -13.77
CA HIS A 334 25.61 2.77 -14.12
C HIS A 334 24.29 2.99 -13.40
N LEU A 335 24.32 3.29 -12.10
CA LEU A 335 23.10 3.60 -11.34
C LEU A 335 22.43 4.87 -11.84
N THR A 336 23.20 5.90 -12.19
CA THR A 336 22.67 7.15 -12.75
C THR A 336 22.00 6.91 -14.09
N GLU A 337 22.59 6.11 -14.98
CA GLU A 337 22.00 5.73 -16.27
C GLU A 337 20.62 5.06 -16.08
N VAL A 338 20.48 4.17 -15.11
CA VAL A 338 19.19 3.55 -14.78
C VAL A 338 18.20 4.58 -14.20
N LEU A 339 18.66 5.43 -13.27
CA LEU A 339 17.80 6.46 -12.66
C LEU A 339 17.23 7.44 -13.68
N GLN A 340 18.01 7.79 -14.70
CA GLN A 340 17.55 8.67 -15.79
C GLN A 340 16.40 8.08 -16.60
N LEU A 341 16.22 6.75 -16.59
CA LEU A 341 15.12 6.07 -17.28
C LEU A 341 13.84 6.01 -16.45
N VAL A 342 13.88 6.28 -15.14
CA VAL A 342 12.71 6.15 -14.26
C VAL A 342 11.58 7.09 -14.67
N MET A 343 11.88 8.37 -14.89
CA MET A 343 10.85 9.34 -15.28
C MET A 343 10.27 9.05 -16.69
N PRO A 344 11.06 8.74 -17.71
CA PRO A 344 10.51 8.27 -19.00
C PRO A 344 9.63 7.03 -18.87
N SER A 345 10.04 6.01 -18.09
CA SER A 345 9.24 4.81 -17.86
C SER A 345 7.93 5.14 -17.13
N TYR A 346 7.98 5.98 -16.09
CA TYR A 346 6.79 6.47 -15.41
C TYR A 346 5.83 7.16 -16.37
N GLN A 347 6.33 8.05 -17.24
CA GLN A 347 5.50 8.77 -18.20
C GLN A 347 4.83 7.82 -19.20
N GLU A 348 5.55 6.79 -19.68
CA GLU A 348 4.98 5.76 -20.54
C GLU A 348 3.83 5.04 -19.86
N TYR A 349 4.01 4.58 -18.62
CA TYR A 349 2.95 3.94 -17.81
C TYR A 349 1.80 4.90 -17.54
N PHE A 350 2.07 6.14 -17.17
CA PHE A 350 1.06 7.15 -16.90
C PHE A 350 0.15 7.38 -18.12
N TYR A 351 0.73 7.64 -19.28
CA TYR A 351 -0.06 7.86 -20.49
C TYR A 351 -0.79 6.59 -20.95
N LYS A 352 -0.22 5.41 -20.74
CA LYS A 352 -0.88 4.14 -21.01
C LYS A 352 -2.12 3.94 -20.13
N GLU A 353 -2.03 4.18 -18.83
CA GLU A 353 -3.17 4.11 -17.90
C GLU A 353 -4.27 5.10 -18.32
N PHE A 354 -3.92 6.35 -18.63
CA PHE A 354 -4.89 7.35 -19.05
C PHE A 354 -5.48 7.11 -20.45
N CYS A 355 -4.71 6.54 -21.36
CA CYS A 355 -5.25 6.07 -22.65
C CYS A 355 -6.36 5.03 -22.42
N GLN A 356 -6.13 4.03 -21.57
CA GLN A 356 -7.13 3.02 -21.23
C GLN A 356 -8.39 3.64 -20.60
N LYS A 357 -8.22 4.60 -19.68
CA LYS A 357 -9.33 5.32 -19.03
C LYS A 357 -10.18 6.11 -20.03
N LEU A 358 -9.57 6.67 -21.06
CA LEU A 358 -10.20 7.49 -22.09
C LEU A 358 -10.56 6.72 -23.37
N GLY A 359 -10.36 5.40 -23.40
CA GLY A 359 -10.63 4.59 -24.59
C GLY A 359 -9.75 4.91 -25.80
N LEU A 360 -8.54 5.44 -25.56
CA LEU A 360 -7.55 5.76 -26.60
C LEU A 360 -6.66 4.53 -26.88
N LYS A 361 -6.44 4.19 -28.15
CA LYS A 361 -5.79 2.93 -28.54
C LYS A 361 -4.27 2.88 -28.28
N SER A 362 -3.61 4.02 -28.32
CA SER A 362 -2.14 4.07 -28.26
C SER A 362 -1.63 5.35 -27.62
N VAL A 363 -0.44 5.26 -27.05
CA VAL A 363 0.32 6.44 -26.59
C VAL A 363 1.02 7.08 -27.80
N ASN A 364 0.63 8.30 -28.11
CA ASN A 364 1.25 9.14 -29.13
C ASN A 364 1.07 10.62 -28.75
N ASN A 365 1.80 11.52 -29.40
CA ASN A 365 1.77 12.95 -29.05
C ASN A 365 0.38 13.57 -29.05
N LYS A 366 -0.51 13.15 -29.95
CA LYS A 366 -1.87 13.66 -30.04
C LYS A 366 -2.71 13.20 -28.84
N ASN A 367 -2.62 11.92 -28.49
CA ASN A 367 -3.34 11.33 -27.36
C ASN A 367 -2.79 11.84 -26.03
N MET A 368 -1.47 12.01 -25.90
CA MET A 368 -0.85 12.64 -24.74
C MET A 368 -1.42 14.06 -24.53
N LYS A 369 -1.50 14.85 -25.60
CA LYS A 369 -2.08 16.20 -25.53
C LYS A 369 -3.56 16.19 -25.13
N LEU A 370 -4.35 15.24 -25.62
CA LEU A 370 -5.75 15.08 -25.23
C LEU A 370 -5.89 14.78 -23.74
N ILE A 371 -5.02 13.91 -23.18
CA ILE A 371 -4.98 13.59 -21.76
C ILE A 371 -4.65 14.83 -20.92
N GLU A 372 -3.59 15.56 -21.30
CA GLU A 372 -3.17 16.78 -20.61
C GLU A 372 -4.27 17.87 -20.62
N ASP A 373 -4.89 18.08 -21.78
CA ASP A 373 -5.98 19.04 -21.93
C ASP A 373 -7.21 18.63 -21.09
N TYR A 374 -7.51 17.32 -21.02
CA TYR A 374 -8.58 16.79 -20.18
C TYR A 374 -8.34 17.08 -18.70
N LEU A 375 -7.17 16.69 -18.20
CA LEU A 375 -6.79 16.92 -16.81
C LEU A 375 -6.75 18.42 -16.47
N LYS A 376 -6.34 19.27 -17.41
CA LYS A 376 -6.39 20.72 -17.27
C LYS A 376 -7.82 21.24 -17.12
N ILE A 377 -8.78 20.72 -17.87
CA ILE A 377 -10.21 21.08 -17.75
C ILE A 377 -10.71 20.66 -16.36
N LEU A 378 -10.43 19.42 -15.93
CA LEU A 378 -10.84 18.95 -14.62
C LEU A 378 -10.33 19.85 -13.48
N ASN A 379 -9.07 20.29 -13.57
CA ASN A 379 -8.45 21.18 -12.58
C ASN A 379 -9.06 22.57 -12.59
N LEU A 380 -9.18 23.20 -13.76
CA LEU A 380 -9.68 24.58 -13.91
C LEU A 380 -11.14 24.71 -13.45
N GLU A 381 -11.92 23.68 -13.62
CA GLU A 381 -13.36 23.69 -13.36
C GLU A 381 -13.74 22.87 -12.11
N SER A 382 -12.74 22.42 -11.33
CA SER A 382 -12.91 21.66 -10.09
C SER A 382 -13.83 20.43 -10.25
N ILE A 383 -13.68 19.72 -11.36
CA ILE A 383 -14.51 18.55 -11.69
C ILE A 383 -14.03 17.31 -10.92
N ASP A 384 -14.97 16.51 -10.39
CA ASP A 384 -14.66 15.27 -9.71
C ASP A 384 -13.89 14.31 -10.61
N PHE A 385 -12.76 13.81 -10.11
CA PHE A 385 -11.84 12.98 -10.88
C PHE A 385 -12.49 11.65 -11.32
N THR A 386 -13.05 10.92 -10.37
CA THR A 386 -13.62 9.57 -10.62
C THR A 386 -14.88 9.63 -11.48
N LEU A 387 -15.81 10.53 -11.15
CA LEU A 387 -17.06 10.67 -11.90
C LEU A 387 -16.82 11.15 -13.33
N SER A 388 -15.81 11.97 -13.57
CA SER A 388 -15.53 12.50 -14.91
C SER A 388 -15.34 11.40 -15.94
N PHE A 389 -14.56 10.37 -15.63
CA PHE A 389 -14.33 9.23 -16.53
C PHE A 389 -15.58 8.35 -16.70
N ARG A 390 -16.38 8.19 -15.64
CA ARG A 390 -17.63 7.42 -15.70
C ARG A 390 -18.71 8.15 -16.51
N ASP A 391 -18.87 9.44 -16.32
CA ASP A 391 -19.85 10.22 -17.08
C ASP A 391 -19.43 10.34 -18.54
N LEU A 392 -18.11 10.49 -18.83
CA LEU A 392 -17.61 10.47 -20.20
C LEU A 392 -17.97 9.18 -20.93
N SER A 393 -17.80 8.02 -20.28
CA SER A 393 -18.21 6.71 -20.82
C SER A 393 -19.73 6.64 -21.08
N LYS A 394 -20.55 7.18 -20.17
CA LYS A 394 -22.01 7.21 -20.32
C LYS A 394 -22.47 8.14 -21.44
N ILE A 395 -21.81 9.29 -21.59
CA ILE A 395 -22.15 10.27 -22.63
C ILE A 395 -21.87 9.68 -24.01
N ILE A 396 -20.70 9.05 -24.22
CA ILE A 396 -20.36 8.48 -25.52
C ILE A 396 -21.26 7.32 -25.92
N ASN A 397 -21.84 6.63 -24.94
CA ASN A 397 -22.78 5.52 -25.14
C ASN A 397 -24.25 5.96 -25.12
N GLU A 398 -24.52 7.23 -25.15
CA GLU A 398 -25.87 7.82 -25.13
C GLU A 398 -26.70 7.39 -23.90
N ARG A 399 -26.02 6.92 -22.81
CA ARG A 399 -26.66 6.55 -21.53
C ARG A 399 -26.85 7.73 -20.58
N LEU A 400 -26.23 8.87 -20.89
CA LEU A 400 -26.31 10.11 -20.12
C LEU A 400 -26.26 11.32 -21.05
N ASN A 401 -27.22 12.24 -20.90
CA ASN A 401 -27.15 13.51 -21.60
C ASN A 401 -26.06 14.41 -20.99
N LEU A 402 -25.39 15.20 -21.83
CA LEU A 402 -24.36 16.13 -21.38
C LEU A 402 -24.89 17.09 -20.31
N ASN A 403 -26.13 17.59 -20.47
CA ASN A 403 -26.74 18.51 -19.51
C ASN A 403 -27.04 17.91 -18.13
N ASP A 404 -27.08 16.58 -18.03
CA ASP A 404 -27.30 15.84 -16.78
C ASP A 404 -25.99 15.30 -16.17
N SER A 405 -24.88 15.50 -16.87
CA SER A 405 -23.55 15.03 -16.48
C SER A 405 -22.82 16.03 -15.58
N ILE A 406 -21.70 15.56 -15.03
CA ILE A 406 -20.77 16.44 -14.28
C ILE A 406 -20.19 17.58 -15.13
N PHE A 407 -20.26 17.46 -16.47
CA PHE A 407 -19.79 18.45 -17.44
C PHE A 407 -20.85 19.48 -17.86
N ALA A 408 -22.07 19.41 -17.33
CA ALA A 408 -23.21 20.28 -17.75
C ALA A 408 -22.89 21.78 -17.73
N LYS A 409 -22.05 22.22 -16.79
CA LYS A 409 -21.64 23.62 -16.63
C LYS A 409 -20.25 23.91 -17.19
N SER A 410 -19.57 22.93 -17.77
CA SER A 410 -18.22 23.08 -18.27
C SER A 410 -18.18 23.94 -19.53
N LYS A 411 -17.30 24.94 -19.54
CA LYS A 411 -17.11 25.83 -20.69
C LYS A 411 -16.15 25.25 -21.73
N ASN A 412 -15.24 24.39 -21.29
CA ASN A 412 -14.14 23.88 -22.11
C ASN A 412 -14.37 22.46 -22.61
N PHE A 413 -15.27 21.70 -21.99
CA PHE A 413 -15.47 20.28 -22.26
C PHE A 413 -15.88 19.99 -23.71
N ASN A 414 -16.87 20.73 -24.27
CA ASN A 414 -17.37 20.48 -25.62
C ASN A 414 -16.30 20.54 -26.71
N SER A 415 -15.41 21.53 -26.65
CA SER A 415 -14.31 21.67 -27.59
C SER A 415 -13.32 20.49 -27.51
N TRP A 416 -13.01 20.07 -26.30
CA TRP A 416 -12.17 18.90 -26.05
C TRP A 416 -12.86 17.62 -26.48
N TYR A 417 -14.13 17.42 -26.12
CA TYR A 417 -14.94 16.25 -26.44
C TYR A 417 -14.99 15.95 -27.95
N LEU A 418 -15.18 16.99 -28.78
CA LEU A 418 -15.20 16.83 -30.22
C LEU A 418 -13.86 16.38 -30.81
N LYS A 419 -12.75 16.79 -30.21
CA LYS A 419 -11.40 16.34 -30.60
C LYS A 419 -11.18 14.88 -30.17
N TRP A 420 -11.51 14.54 -28.92
CA TRP A 420 -11.37 13.23 -28.36
C TRP A 420 -12.25 12.19 -29.11
N LYS A 421 -13.50 12.54 -29.41
CA LYS A 421 -14.45 11.66 -30.15
C LYS A 421 -13.92 11.22 -31.52
N LYS A 422 -13.01 11.98 -32.15
CA LYS A 422 -12.40 11.61 -33.43
C LYS A 422 -11.29 10.53 -33.29
N GLU A 423 -10.74 10.38 -32.09
CA GLU A 423 -9.62 9.47 -31.81
C GLU A 423 -10.07 8.10 -31.32
N ILE A 424 -11.33 7.99 -30.89
CA ILE A 424 -11.89 6.77 -30.35
C ILE A 424 -12.63 5.97 -31.42
N ASN A 425 -12.70 4.65 -31.24
CA ASN A 425 -13.53 3.75 -32.05
C ASN A 425 -14.85 3.49 -31.33
N LEU A 426 -15.92 4.12 -31.79
CA LEU A 426 -17.24 4.08 -31.15
C LEU A 426 -17.82 2.65 -31.00
N ASN A 427 -17.39 1.70 -31.83
CA ASN A 427 -17.93 0.35 -31.82
C ASN A 427 -17.30 -0.58 -30.75
N GLU A 428 -16.19 -0.17 -30.13
CA GLU A 428 -15.40 -1.04 -29.22
C GLU A 428 -15.25 -0.47 -27.81
N ILE A 429 -15.65 0.77 -27.57
CA ILE A 429 -15.11 1.57 -26.43
C ILE A 429 -15.93 1.52 -25.17
N SER A 430 -17.25 1.30 -25.27
CA SER A 430 -18.11 1.55 -24.11
C SER A 430 -17.83 0.68 -22.93
N ASP A 431 -17.64 -0.60 -23.16
CA ASP A 431 -17.44 -1.57 -22.10
C ASP A 431 -15.98 -1.53 -21.59
N GLU A 432 -15.01 -1.24 -22.49
CA GLU A 432 -13.61 -1.11 -22.12
C GLU A 432 -13.35 0.06 -21.17
N MET A 433 -13.97 1.23 -21.43
CA MET A 433 -13.83 2.38 -20.51
C MET A 433 -14.40 2.08 -19.13
N ASP A 434 -15.57 1.42 -19.05
CA ASP A 434 -16.17 1.04 -17.76
C ASP A 434 -15.32 0.04 -17.00
N LEU A 435 -14.59 -0.86 -17.65
CA LEU A 435 -13.66 -1.82 -17.05
C LEU A 435 -12.37 -1.17 -16.53
N ASN A 436 -12.00 0.01 -17.02
CA ASN A 436 -10.80 0.75 -16.61
C ASN A 436 -11.10 1.91 -15.64
N ASN A 437 -12.39 2.19 -15.40
CA ASN A 437 -12.81 3.30 -14.55
C ASN A 437 -13.75 2.80 -13.44
N PRO A 438 -13.27 2.66 -12.19
CA PRO A 438 -14.16 2.28 -11.10
C PRO A 438 -15.24 3.35 -10.89
N CYS A 439 -16.47 2.93 -10.63
CA CYS A 439 -17.53 3.85 -10.24
C CYS A 439 -17.57 4.11 -8.73
N TYR A 440 -17.06 3.16 -7.95
CA TYR A 440 -16.94 3.29 -6.50
C TYR A 440 -15.50 3.36 -6.09
N ILE A 441 -15.15 4.33 -5.27
CA ILE A 441 -13.85 4.48 -4.60
C ILE A 441 -14.07 4.68 -3.11
N PRO A 442 -13.07 4.43 -2.26
CA PRO A 442 -13.14 4.75 -0.84
C PRO A 442 -13.11 6.28 -0.62
N ARG A 443 -14.24 6.96 -0.91
CA ARG A 443 -14.34 8.40 -0.70
C ARG A 443 -14.11 8.74 0.74
N ASN A 444 -13.32 9.78 0.99
CA ASN A 444 -12.83 10.11 2.32
C ASN A 444 -13.96 10.30 3.34
N HIS A 445 -15.00 11.05 2.99
CA HIS A 445 -16.15 11.30 3.88
C HIS A 445 -16.95 10.02 4.20
N LEU A 446 -17.04 9.07 3.27
CA LEU A 446 -17.70 7.78 3.49
C LEU A 446 -16.87 6.90 4.42
N ILE A 447 -15.55 6.84 4.20
CA ILE A 447 -14.63 6.08 5.04
C ILE A 447 -14.66 6.60 6.48
N GLU A 448 -14.56 7.92 6.69
CA GLU A 448 -14.58 8.52 8.03
C GLU A 448 -15.90 8.24 8.76
N SER A 449 -17.04 8.41 8.05
CA SER A 449 -18.35 8.05 8.62
C SER A 449 -18.45 6.59 9.01
N ALA A 450 -17.97 5.69 8.15
CA ALA A 450 -18.01 4.25 8.42
C ALA A 450 -17.08 3.84 9.57
N LEU A 451 -15.88 4.44 9.65
CA LEU A 451 -14.93 4.21 10.75
C LEU A 451 -15.49 4.70 12.08
N SER A 452 -16.12 5.88 12.12
CA SER A 452 -16.74 6.42 13.34
C SER A 452 -17.80 5.48 13.88
N LYS A 453 -18.70 4.96 13.03
CA LYS A 453 -19.71 3.98 13.42
C LYS A 453 -19.10 2.66 13.91
N ALA A 454 -18.06 2.17 13.21
CA ALA A 454 -17.39 0.93 13.57
C ALA A 454 -16.68 1.02 14.94
N ILE A 455 -16.12 2.18 15.28
CA ILE A 455 -15.51 2.45 16.59
C ILE A 455 -16.59 2.38 17.70
N GLU A 456 -17.80 2.82 17.42
CA GLU A 456 -18.97 2.73 18.32
C GLU A 456 -19.59 1.32 18.34
N GLY A 457 -19.15 0.40 17.50
CA GLY A 457 -19.59 -1.00 17.45
C GLY A 457 -20.51 -1.34 16.27
N ASP A 458 -20.86 -0.39 15.42
CA ASP A 458 -21.66 -0.65 14.20
C ASP A 458 -20.77 -0.88 12.97
N MET A 459 -20.57 -2.15 12.62
CA MET A 459 -19.79 -2.60 11.46
C MET A 459 -20.56 -2.60 10.14
N SER A 460 -21.85 -2.22 10.14
CA SER A 460 -22.72 -2.37 8.96
C SER A 460 -22.20 -1.63 7.73
N GLU A 461 -21.76 -0.38 7.88
CA GLU A 461 -21.26 0.46 6.79
C GLU A 461 -19.91 -0.06 6.26
N ILE A 462 -18.99 -0.47 7.14
CA ILE A 462 -17.71 -1.09 6.74
C ILE A 462 -17.95 -2.36 5.92
N ASN A 463 -18.81 -3.26 6.40
CA ASN A 463 -19.14 -4.49 5.69
C ASN A 463 -19.79 -4.21 4.33
N PHE A 464 -20.69 -3.24 4.29
CA PHE A 464 -21.32 -2.82 3.03
C PHE A 464 -20.28 -2.30 2.02
N MET A 465 -19.36 -1.44 2.46
CA MET A 465 -18.33 -0.88 1.60
C MET A 465 -17.34 -1.94 1.10
N ILE A 466 -16.95 -2.90 1.95
CA ILE A 466 -16.09 -4.01 1.52
C ILE A 466 -16.75 -4.80 0.39
N ASN A 467 -18.04 -5.17 0.55
CA ASN A 467 -18.81 -5.86 -0.50
C ASN A 467 -18.96 -5.02 -1.77
N LEU A 468 -19.09 -3.71 -1.64
CA LEU A 468 -19.19 -2.79 -2.77
C LEU A 468 -17.86 -2.74 -3.55
N PHE A 469 -16.74 -2.70 -2.83
CA PHE A 469 -15.40 -2.59 -3.40
C PHE A 469 -14.84 -3.91 -3.97
N GLU A 470 -15.46 -5.06 -3.71
CA GLU A 470 -15.09 -6.30 -4.40
C GLU A 470 -15.26 -6.21 -5.93
N ASN A 471 -16.25 -5.44 -6.39
CA ASN A 471 -16.52 -5.20 -7.80
C ASN A 471 -16.78 -3.71 -8.08
N PRO A 472 -15.77 -2.85 -7.96
CA PRO A 472 -15.95 -1.40 -7.97
C PRO A 472 -16.29 -0.81 -9.34
N TYR A 473 -16.19 -1.61 -10.39
CA TYR A 473 -16.48 -1.22 -11.78
C TYR A 473 -17.96 -1.39 -12.16
N ILE A 474 -18.71 -2.21 -11.41
CA ILE A 474 -20.11 -2.52 -11.71
C ILE A 474 -21.01 -1.57 -10.94
N GLN A 475 -21.71 -0.69 -11.65
CA GLN A 475 -22.68 0.21 -11.01
C GLN A 475 -23.90 -0.57 -10.55
N LYS A 476 -24.19 -0.52 -9.25
CA LYS A 476 -25.32 -1.18 -8.59
C LYS A 476 -26.46 -0.19 -8.40
N ASN A 477 -27.70 -0.70 -8.27
CA ASN A 477 -28.85 0.13 -7.91
C ASN A 477 -28.89 0.36 -6.39
N ILE A 478 -28.09 1.30 -5.94
CA ILE A 478 -27.93 1.70 -4.53
C ILE A 478 -27.96 3.22 -4.40
N SER A 479 -27.99 3.73 -3.19
CA SER A 479 -27.95 5.16 -2.94
C SER A 479 -26.78 5.86 -3.66
N ARG A 480 -27.08 6.97 -4.33
CA ARG A 480 -26.11 7.79 -5.04
C ARG A 480 -25.00 8.34 -4.14
N LYS A 481 -25.22 8.39 -2.82
CA LYS A 481 -24.21 8.86 -1.85
C LYS A 481 -22.85 8.18 -2.01
N TYR A 482 -22.87 6.88 -2.43
CA TYR A 482 -21.63 6.10 -2.61
C TYR A 482 -20.86 6.45 -3.90
N LEU A 483 -21.49 7.17 -4.82
CA LEU A 483 -20.87 7.67 -6.07
C LEU A 483 -20.37 9.10 -5.91
N MET A 484 -21.08 9.91 -5.12
CA MET A 484 -20.91 11.36 -5.09
C MET A 484 -19.76 11.80 -4.18
N PRO A 485 -19.03 12.86 -4.57
CA PRO A 485 -18.07 13.51 -3.68
C PRO A 485 -18.75 14.11 -2.46
N SER A 486 -17.96 14.54 -1.48
CA SER A 486 -18.47 15.32 -0.35
C SER A 486 -19.09 16.64 -0.81
N ASN A 487 -20.18 17.01 -0.15
CA ASN A 487 -20.77 18.34 -0.33
C ASN A 487 -20.08 19.41 0.54
N SER A 488 -19.15 19.02 1.41
CA SER A 488 -18.39 19.93 2.27
C SER A 488 -17.32 20.65 1.45
N GLU A 489 -17.23 21.96 1.60
CA GLU A 489 -16.11 22.76 1.10
C GLU A 489 -14.87 22.66 2.00
N GLU A 490 -14.98 21.97 3.14
CA GLU A 490 -13.87 21.79 4.06
C GLU A 490 -12.78 20.92 3.45
N HIS A 491 -11.55 21.38 3.58
CA HIS A 491 -10.39 20.60 3.17
C HIS A 491 -10.24 19.36 4.04
N TYR A 492 -10.37 18.19 3.41
CA TYR A 492 -10.20 16.92 4.11
C TYR A 492 -8.74 16.70 4.47
N VAL A 493 -8.49 16.42 5.75
CA VAL A 493 -7.14 16.16 6.29
C VAL A 493 -7.12 14.79 6.93
N THR A 494 -6.08 14.02 6.64
CA THR A 494 -5.86 12.70 7.23
C THR A 494 -4.77 12.77 8.29
N PHE A 495 -4.97 11.97 9.34
CA PHE A 495 -4.02 11.86 10.44
C PHE A 495 -3.33 10.50 10.39
N CYS A 496 -2.02 10.50 10.60
CA CYS A 496 -1.29 9.27 10.86
C CYS A 496 -1.67 8.82 12.27
N GLY A 497 -2.59 7.87 12.41
CA GLY A 497 -3.06 7.35 13.71
C GLY A 497 -1.99 6.51 14.43
N THR A 498 -0.80 7.09 14.62
CA THR A 498 0.35 6.44 15.26
C THR A 498 0.47 6.85 16.71
#